data_137d4f1619bd4ba57325dd0cc40f67db
#
_entry.id   137d4f1619bd4ba57325dd0cc40f67db
#
_cell.length_a   1.000
_cell.length_b   1.000
_cell.length_c   1.000
_cell.angle_alpha   90.00
_cell.angle_beta   90.00
_cell.angle_gamma   90.00
#
_symmetry.space_group_name_H-M   'P 1'
#
loop_
_entity.id
_entity.type
_entity.pdbx_description
1 polymer ?
#
loop_
_entity_poly.entity_id
_entity_poly.type
_entity_poly.pdbx_seq_one_letter_code
_entity_poly.pdbx_strand_id
1 'polypeptide(L)'
;MPFEAVKEATVHTTPSQEARHIQVETVAWVTRFVGGNGSDRISFDLAIQPGDTVRTALRQLSERFPQLRYALWDPETGELGEHIEVVVNGAILGVRHTLDSALQDGDRILLFGQYMGG
;
A
#
# COMPACT_ATOMS: atom_id res chain seq x y z
N MET A 1 17.33 -16.28 -35.36
CA MET A 1 17.15 -15.91 -34.97
C MET A 1 16.79 -15.46 -34.41
N PRO A 2 16.58 -15.58 -34.59
CA PRO A 2 16.07 -15.08 -33.87
C PRO A 2 15.55 -14.69 -33.32
N PHE A 3 15.27 -14.65 -33.23
CA PHE A 3 14.77 -14.19 -32.41
C PHE A 3 14.58 -13.82 -31.86
N GLU A 4 14.56 -13.99 -31.78
CA GLU A 4 14.40 -13.50 -31.03
C GLU A 4 14.03 -13.02 -30.47
N ALA A 5 14.13 -13.42 -30.84
CA ALA A 5 13.90 -12.88 -30.14
C ALA A 5 13.52 -12.58 -29.61
N VAL A 6 13.51 -12.75 -29.78
CA VAL A 6 13.24 -12.33 -29.01
C VAL A 6 13.03 -12.14 -28.34
N LYS A 7 13.13 -12.48 -28.34
CA LYS A 7 12.99 -12.17 -27.54
C LYS A 7 12.72 -11.68 -26.93
N GLU A 8 12.74 -11.93 -27.24
CA GLU A 8 12.54 -11.32 -26.54
C GLU A 8 11.95 -10.86 -26.00
N ALA A 9 11.94 -11.28 -26.35
CA ALA A 9 11.47 -10.78 -25.74
C ALA A 9 10.83 -10.58 -25.23
N THR A 10 10.82 -10.92 -25.36
CA THR A 10 10.37 -10.61 -24.69
C THR A 10 9.75 -10.32 -24.18
N VAL A 11 9.79 -10.51 -24.42
CA VAL A 11 9.37 -10.08 -23.82
C VAL A 11 8.62 -9.77 -23.46
N HIS A 12 8.39 -9.93 -23.60
CA HIS A 12 7.78 -9.54 -23.14
C HIS A 12 6.94 -9.21 -22.80
N THR A 13 6.91 -9.38 -22.83
CA THR A 13 6.20 -9.12 -22.56
C THR A 13 5.52 -8.89 -21.97
N THR A 14 5.02 -8.86 -22.36
CA THR A 14 4.40 -8.51 -21.70
C THR A 14 4.41 -8.32 -20.33
N PRO A 15 5.03 -8.50 -19.87
CA PRO A 15 5.28 -8.31 -18.45
C PRO A 15 4.92 -6.94 -17.91
N SER A 16 5.03 -5.95 -18.71
CA SER A 16 4.68 -4.60 -18.26
C SER A 16 3.22 -4.50 -17.83
N GLN A 17 2.40 -5.40 -18.30
CA GLN A 17 0.99 -5.39 -17.92
C GLN A 17 0.80 -5.84 -16.49
N GLU A 18 1.71 -6.67 -16.01
CA GLU A 18 1.64 -7.11 -14.63
C GLU A 18 2.43 -6.22 -13.69
N ALA A 19 3.22 -5.32 -14.25
CA ALA A 19 4.06 -4.45 -13.43
C ALA A 19 3.26 -3.23 -12.99
N ARG A 20 2.32 -3.46 -12.09
CA ARG A 20 1.49 -2.40 -11.57
C ARG A 20 2.08 -1.90 -10.27
N HIS A 21 1.99 -0.61 -10.07
CA HIS A 21 2.56 0.01 -8.89
C HIS A 21 1.58 1.00 -8.31
N ILE A 22 1.55 1.05 -7.00
CA ILE A 22 0.81 2.07 -6.28
C ILE A 22 1.78 2.82 -5.40
N GLN A 23 1.35 3.99 -4.95
CA GLN A 23 2.10 4.80 -4.01
C GLN A 23 1.45 4.68 -2.64
N VAL A 24 2.27 4.37 -1.63
CA VAL A 24 1.78 4.37 -0.25
C VAL A 24 2.57 5.43 0.49
N GLU A 25 1.87 6.39 1.08
CA GLU A 25 2.50 7.47 1.84
C GLU A 25 2.13 7.33 3.29
N THR A 26 3.10 7.56 4.16
CA THR A 26 2.87 7.68 5.59
C THR A 26 3.29 9.06 6.05
N VAL A 27 2.57 9.61 7.02
CA VAL A 27 2.86 10.96 7.52
C VAL A 27 2.79 10.96 9.03
N ALA A 28 3.39 11.98 9.62
CA ALA A 28 3.36 12.24 11.06
C ALA A 28 3.90 11.04 11.82
N TRP A 29 3.30 10.69 12.95
CA TRP A 29 3.86 9.64 13.80
C TRP A 29 3.83 8.26 13.15
N VAL A 30 3.02 8.06 12.11
CA VAL A 30 3.00 6.78 11.41
C VAL A 30 4.36 6.48 10.79
N THR A 31 5.12 7.51 10.43
CA THR A 31 6.42 7.28 9.81
C THR A 31 7.38 6.54 10.72
N ARG A 32 7.18 6.58 12.03
CA ARG A 32 8.05 5.83 12.94
C ARG A 32 8.01 4.33 12.68
N PHE A 33 6.89 3.85 12.21
CA PHE A 33 6.74 2.41 12.01
C PHE A 33 7.34 1.93 10.70
N VAL A 34 7.78 2.86 9.86
CA VAL A 34 8.36 2.52 8.56
C VAL A 34 9.75 3.14 8.40
N GLY A 35 10.43 3.38 9.51
CA GLY A 35 11.80 3.83 9.47
C GLY A 35 12.00 5.34 9.54
N GLY A 36 10.94 6.10 9.77
CA GLY A 36 11.03 7.54 9.86
C GLY A 36 11.14 8.04 11.28
N ASN A 37 11.10 9.35 11.42
CA ASN A 37 11.31 10.00 12.71
C ASN A 37 10.03 10.45 13.40
N GLY A 38 8.88 10.18 12.81
CA GLY A 38 7.62 10.54 13.42
C GLY A 38 7.06 11.89 12.99
N SER A 39 7.73 12.60 12.09
CA SER A 39 7.26 13.93 11.69
C SER A 39 7.30 14.13 10.18
N ASP A 40 8.11 13.36 9.48
CA ASP A 40 8.26 13.53 8.03
C ASP A 40 7.20 12.74 7.29
N ARG A 41 7.28 12.83 5.97
CA ARG A 41 6.47 12.03 5.07
C ARG A 41 7.38 11.01 4.41
N ILE A 42 6.94 9.77 4.37
CA ILE A 42 7.69 8.72 3.70
C ILE A 42 6.78 8.05 2.69
N SER A 43 7.26 7.94 1.47
CA SER A 43 6.50 7.34 0.37
C SER A 43 7.17 6.05 -0.07
N PHE A 44 6.36 5.09 -0.43
CA PHE A 44 6.80 3.81 -0.95
C PHE A 44 6.16 3.54 -2.28
N ASP A 45 6.94 2.94 -3.17
CA ASP A 45 6.42 2.41 -4.41
C ASP A 45 6.17 0.93 -4.17
N LEU A 46 4.93 0.51 -4.30
CA LEU A 46 4.56 -0.86 -3.96
C LEU A 46 4.06 -1.56 -5.21
N ALA A 47 4.69 -2.68 -5.54
CA ALA A 47 4.26 -3.48 -6.68
C ALA A 47 3.04 -4.30 -6.29
N ILE A 48 2.05 -4.32 -7.15
CA ILE A 48 0.83 -5.10 -6.93
C ILE A 48 0.57 -5.99 -8.12
N GLN A 49 -0.26 -6.99 -7.88
CA GLN A 49 -0.68 -7.93 -8.89
C GLN A 49 -2.13 -7.70 -9.26
N PRO A 50 -2.57 -8.14 -10.43
CA PRO A 50 -4.00 -8.05 -10.75
C PRO A 50 -4.81 -8.76 -9.67
N GLY A 51 -5.87 -8.09 -9.21
CA GLY A 51 -6.70 -8.63 -8.15
C GLY A 51 -6.32 -8.21 -6.76
N ASP A 52 -5.17 -7.55 -6.58
CA ASP A 52 -4.81 -7.05 -5.26
C ASP A 52 -5.79 -5.96 -4.83
N THR A 53 -6.06 -5.95 -3.53
CA THR A 53 -7.00 -5.02 -2.94
C THR A 53 -6.25 -4.09 -1.98
N VAL A 54 -6.98 -3.11 -1.45
CA VAL A 54 -6.41 -2.26 -0.41
C VAL A 54 -5.90 -3.12 0.73
N ARG A 55 -6.68 -4.13 1.13
CA ARG A 55 -6.29 -5.03 2.21
C ARG A 55 -4.97 -5.75 1.91
N THR A 56 -4.85 -6.33 0.71
CA THR A 56 -3.63 -7.08 0.40
C THR A 56 -2.42 -6.16 0.32
N ALA A 57 -2.59 -4.95 -0.18
CA ALA A 57 -1.48 -4.00 -0.23
C ALA A 57 -1.03 -3.59 1.17
N LEU A 58 -1.98 -3.32 2.05
CA LEU A 58 -1.63 -2.93 3.42
C LEU A 58 -1.02 -4.11 4.18
N ARG A 59 -1.49 -5.32 3.92
CA ARG A 59 -0.88 -6.50 4.52
C ARG A 59 0.55 -6.70 4.05
N GLN A 60 0.78 -6.50 2.76
CA GLN A 60 2.12 -6.60 2.20
C GLN A 60 3.06 -5.59 2.86
N LEU A 61 2.59 -4.37 3.03
CA LEU A 61 3.40 -3.35 3.69
C LEU A 61 3.65 -3.72 5.15
N SER A 62 2.66 -4.28 5.82
CA SER A 62 2.78 -4.67 7.22
C SER A 62 3.79 -5.79 7.41
N GLU A 63 3.96 -6.65 6.40
CA GLU A 63 4.97 -7.69 6.49
C GLU A 63 6.38 -7.13 6.40
N ARG A 64 6.54 -6.03 5.66
CA ARG A 64 7.84 -5.36 5.58
C ARG A 64 8.18 -4.61 6.86
N PHE A 65 7.16 -4.13 7.57
CA PHE A 65 7.36 -3.32 8.76
C PHE A 65 6.51 -3.87 9.90
N PRO A 66 7.06 -4.80 10.68
CA PRO A 66 6.27 -5.46 11.71
C PRO A 66 5.66 -4.51 12.74
N GLN A 67 6.31 -3.39 13.02
CA GLN A 67 5.73 -2.43 13.97
C GLN A 67 4.49 -1.78 13.39
N LEU A 68 4.46 -1.56 12.07
CA LEU A 68 3.28 -1.03 11.44
C LEU A 68 2.11 -2.02 11.55
N ARG A 69 2.41 -3.30 11.48
CA ARG A 69 1.37 -4.31 11.59
C ARG A 69 0.59 -4.17 12.90
N TYR A 70 1.31 -3.99 14.00
CA TYR A 70 0.65 -3.88 15.29
C TYR A 70 -0.12 -2.58 15.44
N ALA A 71 0.33 -1.52 14.76
CA ALA A 71 -0.34 -0.23 14.85
C ALA A 71 -1.55 -0.15 13.92
N LEU A 72 -1.49 -0.85 12.79
CA LEU A 72 -2.50 -0.75 11.75
C LEU A 72 -3.65 -1.71 11.95
N TRP A 73 -3.35 -2.95 12.36
CA TRP A 73 -4.35 -4.01 12.45
C TRP A 73 -4.69 -4.32 13.88
N ASP A 74 -5.99 -4.52 14.12
CA ASP A 74 -6.46 -4.97 15.44
C ASP A 74 -6.13 -6.45 15.59
N PRO A 75 -5.35 -6.84 16.61
CA PRO A 75 -4.96 -8.23 16.75
C PRO A 75 -6.12 -9.18 17.07
N GLU A 76 -7.21 -8.66 17.61
CA GLU A 76 -8.33 -9.52 17.99
C GLU A 76 -9.24 -9.79 16.79
N THR A 77 -9.47 -8.79 15.95
CA THR A 77 -10.41 -8.93 14.86
C THR A 77 -9.75 -9.14 13.51
N GLY A 78 -8.48 -8.74 13.38
CA GLY A 78 -7.81 -8.77 12.09
C GLY A 78 -8.22 -7.64 11.17
N GLU A 79 -9.07 -6.75 11.63
CA GLU A 79 -9.50 -5.60 10.85
C GLU A 79 -8.65 -4.39 11.21
N LEU A 80 -8.87 -3.29 10.50
CA LEU A 80 -8.14 -2.06 10.77
C LEU A 80 -8.45 -1.56 12.17
N GLY A 81 -7.41 -1.12 12.86
CA GLY A 81 -7.57 -0.46 14.13
C GLY A 81 -8.05 0.97 13.94
N GLU A 82 -8.15 1.68 15.05
CA GLU A 82 -8.75 3.01 15.05
C GLU A 82 -7.75 4.14 15.01
N HIS A 83 -6.46 3.83 15.10
CA HIS A 83 -5.46 4.88 15.29
C HIS A 83 -4.89 5.42 13.99
N ILE A 84 -4.99 4.66 12.92
CA ILE A 84 -4.43 5.06 11.64
C ILE A 84 -5.57 5.14 10.63
N GLU A 85 -5.68 6.31 10.00
CA GLU A 85 -6.67 6.55 8.97
C GLU A 85 -6.10 6.17 7.62
N VAL A 86 -6.90 5.51 6.79
CA VAL A 86 -6.50 5.10 5.46
C VAL A 86 -7.27 5.94 4.45
N VAL A 87 -6.53 6.57 3.54
CA VAL A 87 -7.12 7.40 2.50
C VAL A 87 -6.69 6.81 1.16
N VAL A 88 -7.65 6.50 0.30
CA VAL A 88 -7.39 5.91 -1.02
C VAL A 88 -7.81 6.94 -2.06
N ASN A 89 -6.83 7.38 -2.86
CA ASN A 89 -7.06 8.36 -3.93
C ASN A 89 -7.81 9.58 -3.44
N GLY A 90 -7.45 10.04 -2.23
CA GLY A 90 -8.03 11.26 -1.68
C GLY A 90 -9.32 11.08 -0.92
N ALA A 91 -9.84 9.85 -0.82
CA ALA A 91 -11.09 9.61 -0.10
C ALA A 91 -10.82 8.68 1.09
N ILE A 92 -11.36 9.05 2.23
CA ILE A 92 -11.25 8.24 3.44
C ILE A 92 -11.89 6.87 3.16
N LEU A 93 -11.22 5.84 3.65
CA LEU A 93 -11.70 4.48 3.48
C LEU A 93 -13.10 4.36 4.05
N GLY A 94 -13.98 3.69 3.30
CA GLY A 94 -15.37 3.57 3.68
C GLY A 94 -16.28 4.53 2.94
N VAL A 95 -15.72 5.54 2.26
CA VAL A 95 -16.51 6.48 1.49
C VAL A 95 -16.67 6.00 0.06
N ARG A 96 -15.57 5.75 -0.63
CA ARG A 96 -15.59 5.26 -2.00
C ARG A 96 -14.98 3.88 -2.13
N HIS A 97 -14.05 3.55 -1.25
CA HIS A 97 -13.32 2.30 -1.29
C HIS A 97 -13.44 1.60 0.05
N THR A 98 -13.36 0.29 0.01
CA THR A 98 -13.26 -0.51 1.23
C THR A 98 -11.94 -1.26 1.18
N LEU A 99 -11.66 -2.01 2.23
CA LEU A 99 -10.46 -2.83 2.25
C LEU A 99 -10.44 -3.85 1.10
N ASP A 100 -11.60 -4.23 0.62
CA ASP A 100 -11.68 -5.24 -0.43
C ASP A 100 -11.83 -4.65 -1.83
N SER A 101 -11.70 -3.35 -1.96
CA SER A 101 -11.71 -2.70 -3.27
C SER A 101 -10.43 -3.04 -4.02
N ALA A 102 -10.58 -3.37 -5.30
CA ALA A 102 -9.44 -3.69 -6.15
C ALA A 102 -8.61 -2.44 -6.42
N LEU A 103 -7.32 -2.63 -6.47
CA LEU A 103 -6.38 -1.55 -6.76
C LEU A 103 -5.99 -1.57 -8.22
N GLN A 104 -5.71 -0.39 -8.74
CA GLN A 104 -5.28 -0.22 -10.11
C GLN A 104 -3.92 0.47 -10.13
N ASP A 105 -3.23 0.34 -11.26
CA ASP A 105 -1.95 0.98 -11.43
C ASP A 105 -2.09 2.49 -11.20
N GLY A 106 -1.19 3.04 -10.40
CA GLY A 106 -1.20 4.47 -10.12
C GLY A 106 -2.04 4.88 -8.92
N ASP A 107 -2.74 3.95 -8.30
CA ASP A 107 -3.52 4.29 -7.10
C ASP A 107 -2.61 4.76 -5.98
N ARG A 108 -3.17 5.54 -5.09
CA ARG A 108 -2.42 6.13 -3.98
C ARG A 108 -3.13 5.86 -2.67
N ILE A 109 -2.36 5.40 -1.70
CA ILE A 109 -2.86 5.16 -0.35
C ILE A 109 -2.07 6.04 0.59
N LEU A 110 -2.78 6.77 1.43
CA LEU A 110 -2.17 7.60 2.45
C LEU A 110 -2.54 7.04 3.81
N LEU A 111 -1.55 6.86 4.66
CA LEU A 111 -1.74 6.45 6.03
C LEU A 111 -1.36 7.61 6.93
N PHE A 112 -2.29 8.09 7.72
CA PHE A 112 -1.95 9.12 8.69
C PHE A 112 -2.56 8.76 10.04
N GLY A 113 -1.84 9.12 11.08
CA GLY A 113 -2.27 8.80 12.42
C GLY A 113 -3.22 9.85 12.94
N GLN A 114 -4.28 9.37 13.57
CA GLN A 114 -5.17 10.28 14.25
C GLN A 114 -4.53 10.75 15.55
N TYR A 115 -4.81 12.00 15.89
CA TYR A 115 -4.34 12.52 17.15
C TYR A 115 -5.21 11.98 18.26
N MET A 116 -4.56 11.32 19.17
CA MET A 116 -5.26 10.71 20.30
C MET A 116 -5.05 11.59 21.51
N GLY A 117 -6.17 12.04 22.06
CA GLY A 117 -6.11 12.76 23.31
C GLY A 117 -5.60 14.17 23.20
N GLY A 118 -5.65 14.70 22.07
CA GLY A 118 -5.36 16.09 21.81
C GLY A 118 -4.02 16.58 22.09
#